data_96161928907a9118cb9fa6586b9ad948
#
_entry.id   96161928907a9118cb9fa6586b9ad948
#
_cell.length_a   1.000
_cell.length_b   1.000
_cell.length_c   1.000
_cell.angle_alpha   90.00
_cell.angle_beta   90.00
_cell.angle_gamma   90.00
#
_symmetry.space_group_name_H-M   'P 1'
#
loop_
_entity.id
_entity.type
_entity.pdbx_description
1 polymer ?
#
loop_
_entity_poly.entity_id
_entity_poly.type
_entity_poly.pdbx_seq_one_letter_code
_entity_poly.pdbx_strand_id
1 'polypeptide(L)'
;ITSPRIGIGDLKTLEVNRFVENISIDYDQVKIALLQIPDRPGIASQLFKPLAEQSVNVDLIIQAVQEIEGVNDIAFTIPQNQLQLAELVTRSLEIGASSVTVDSNVAKISIIGVGMIGRPGVAAKMFSALAEAGVNIQMISTSEIKISCVIAATDGEVAIAALQKVFDVPVQTSTSRETILNTNNPPVRGVALDRNRARIAVQKVPDRPGMAAKILEQLAEQNISLDMIVQSQSDRDVNEIAFTVAITDRAKAETALKQVANDLGYGEVSCDDDISKVSIVGAGMINQSGIAARMFGALADASINIEMIATSEIKVSCVVRDNQAEQALKLIHQEFNLSGDRAIEVPSVLKK
;
A
#
# COMPACT_ATOMS: atom_id res chain seq x y z
N ILE A 1 -41.63 17.42 30.94
CA ILE A 1 -40.50 16.65 30.28
C ILE A 1 -39.99 17.57 29.19
N THR A 2 -38.98 18.37 29.49
CA THR A 2 -38.34 19.29 28.52
C THR A 2 -37.21 18.56 27.85
N SER A 3 -37.32 18.37 26.54
CA SER A 3 -36.22 17.87 25.69
C SER A 3 -35.08 18.90 25.68
N PRO A 4 -33.81 18.47 25.79
CA PRO A 4 -32.69 19.38 25.72
C PRO A 4 -32.60 19.95 24.27
N ARG A 5 -32.62 21.28 24.14
CA ARG A 5 -32.31 21.97 22.88
C ARG A 5 -30.80 21.89 22.66
N ILE A 6 -30.39 21.17 21.63
CA ILE A 6 -29.01 21.21 21.15
C ILE A 6 -28.76 22.60 20.57
N GLY A 7 -27.83 23.35 21.15
CA GLY A 7 -27.49 24.70 20.73
C GLY A 7 -26.74 24.68 19.38
N ILE A 8 -26.93 25.73 18.55
CA ILE A 8 -26.23 25.90 17.27
C ILE A 8 -24.69 25.89 17.43
N GLY A 9 -24.16 26.11 18.64
CA GLY A 9 -22.76 25.98 18.97
C GLY A 9 -22.25 24.54 18.95
N ASP A 10 -23.12 23.56 19.28
CA ASP A 10 -22.73 22.14 19.30
C ASP A 10 -22.68 21.51 17.92
N LEU A 11 -23.37 22.09 16.93
CA LEU A 11 -23.33 21.65 15.53
C LEU A 11 -22.02 22.06 14.83
N LYS A 12 -21.37 23.15 15.25
CA LYS A 12 -20.06 23.56 14.70
C LYS A 12 -18.92 22.67 15.18
N THR A 13 -19.05 22.00 16.31
CA THR A 13 -18.09 21.02 16.81
C THR A 13 -18.25 19.63 16.16
N LEU A 14 -19.40 19.35 15.52
CA LEU A 14 -19.64 18.13 14.77
C LEU A 14 -19.14 18.19 13.32
N GLU A 15 -18.83 19.39 12.82
CA GLU A 15 -18.28 19.62 11.47
C GLU A 15 -16.75 19.79 11.41
N VAL A 16 -16.00 19.34 12.40
CA VAL A 16 -14.58 19.10 12.19
C VAL A 16 -14.47 17.85 11.33
N ASN A 17 -14.44 18.07 10.03
CA ASN A 17 -14.24 17.07 8.99
C ASN A 17 -12.84 16.46 9.18
N ARG A 18 -12.66 15.60 10.20
CA ARG A 18 -11.42 14.89 10.46
C ARG A 18 -11.24 13.87 9.36
N PHE A 19 -10.30 14.10 8.44
CA PHE A 19 -10.00 13.18 7.34
C PHE A 19 -9.36 11.91 7.87
N VAL A 20 -8.56 12.05 8.93
CA VAL A 20 -7.94 10.98 9.68
C VAL A 20 -8.72 10.83 10.99
N GLU A 21 -9.08 9.61 11.31
CA GLU A 21 -9.87 9.27 12.51
C GLU A 21 -8.98 8.69 13.61
N ASN A 22 -7.89 8.03 13.20
CA ASN A 22 -7.03 7.28 14.12
C ASN A 22 -5.60 7.17 13.59
N ILE A 23 -4.64 7.09 14.52
CA ILE A 23 -3.26 6.69 14.30
C ILE A 23 -3.08 5.33 14.97
N SER A 24 -2.47 4.37 14.29
CA SER A 24 -2.10 3.08 14.89
C SER A 24 -0.62 2.81 14.74
N ILE A 25 -0.01 2.19 15.74
CA ILE A 25 1.35 1.66 15.67
C ILE A 25 1.37 0.20 16.09
N ASP A 26 2.14 -0.59 15.37
CA ASP A 26 2.32 -2.03 15.61
C ASP A 26 3.82 -2.34 15.61
N TYR A 27 4.32 -2.78 16.76
CA TYR A 27 5.72 -3.16 16.96
C TYR A 27 5.96 -4.65 16.74
N ASP A 28 4.90 -5.47 16.57
CA ASP A 28 5.00 -6.89 16.28
C ASP A 28 5.18 -7.13 14.76
N GLN A 29 6.21 -6.51 14.20
CA GLN A 29 6.49 -6.57 12.76
C GLN A 29 7.94 -6.94 12.49
N VAL A 30 8.15 -7.74 11.45
CA VAL A 30 9.43 -7.99 10.80
C VAL A 30 9.29 -7.71 9.32
N LYS A 31 10.22 -6.96 8.75
CA LYS A 31 10.31 -6.76 7.31
C LYS A 31 11.21 -7.80 6.68
N ILE A 32 10.73 -8.46 5.63
CA ILE A 32 11.52 -9.34 4.75
C ILE A 32 11.48 -8.74 3.36
N ALA A 33 12.64 -8.62 2.71
CA ALA A 33 12.72 -8.16 1.33
C ALA A 33 13.57 -9.11 0.50
N LEU A 34 13.06 -9.44 -0.69
CA LEU A 34 13.74 -10.18 -1.72
C LEU A 34 14.11 -9.19 -2.82
N LEU A 35 15.40 -9.10 -3.11
CA LEU A 35 15.95 -8.11 -4.03
C LEU A 35 16.26 -8.74 -5.38
N GLN A 36 16.03 -7.96 -6.43
CA GLN A 36 16.33 -8.31 -7.82
C GLN A 36 15.77 -9.67 -8.24
N ILE A 37 14.50 -9.91 -7.95
CA ILE A 37 13.79 -11.10 -8.41
C ILE A 37 13.41 -10.93 -9.89
N PRO A 38 13.46 -11.99 -10.72
CA PRO A 38 13.04 -11.91 -12.10
C PRO A 38 11.60 -11.38 -12.25
N ASP A 39 11.41 -10.37 -13.11
CA ASP A 39 10.07 -9.85 -13.43
C ASP A 39 9.39 -10.74 -14.46
N ARG A 40 8.63 -11.71 -13.98
CA ARG A 40 7.87 -12.65 -14.82
C ARG A 40 6.61 -13.15 -14.11
N PRO A 41 5.60 -13.56 -14.88
CA PRO A 41 4.39 -14.14 -14.31
C PRO A 41 4.70 -15.28 -13.33
N GLY A 42 4.00 -15.29 -12.21
CA GLY A 42 4.05 -16.34 -11.22
C GLY A 42 5.05 -16.13 -10.07
N ILE A 43 5.95 -15.17 -10.12
CA ILE A 43 6.94 -14.94 -9.06
C ILE A 43 6.26 -14.65 -7.70
N ALA A 44 5.29 -13.76 -7.66
CA ALA A 44 4.55 -13.49 -6.41
C ALA A 44 3.84 -14.75 -5.88
N SER A 45 3.26 -15.57 -6.76
CA SER A 45 2.66 -16.84 -6.37
C SER A 45 3.69 -17.82 -5.80
N GLN A 46 4.86 -17.95 -6.46
CA GLN A 46 5.96 -18.84 -5.99
C GLN A 46 6.48 -18.42 -4.62
N LEU A 47 6.46 -17.11 -4.28
CA LEU A 47 6.87 -16.62 -2.98
C LEU A 47 5.78 -16.82 -1.92
N PHE A 48 4.56 -16.38 -2.19
CA PHE A 48 3.54 -16.28 -1.14
C PHE A 48 2.74 -17.56 -0.93
N LYS A 49 2.68 -18.49 -1.90
CA LYS A 49 1.98 -19.77 -1.74
C LYS A 49 2.64 -20.67 -0.68
N PRO A 50 3.98 -20.92 -0.70
CA PRO A 50 4.63 -21.68 0.36
C PRO A 50 4.51 -21.05 1.75
N LEU A 51 4.56 -19.73 1.85
CA LEU A 51 4.33 -19.00 3.11
C LEU A 51 2.91 -19.25 3.63
N ALA A 52 1.92 -19.19 2.75
CA ALA A 52 0.52 -19.46 3.09
C ALA A 52 0.28 -20.91 3.52
N GLU A 53 0.89 -21.89 2.85
CA GLU A 53 0.84 -23.31 3.20
C GLU A 53 1.39 -23.59 4.59
N GLN A 54 2.35 -22.81 5.03
CA GLN A 54 2.89 -22.82 6.39
C GLN A 54 2.13 -21.91 7.36
N SER A 55 0.98 -21.37 6.94
CA SER A 55 0.16 -20.44 7.74
C SER A 55 0.91 -19.18 8.20
N VAL A 56 1.93 -18.76 7.47
CA VAL A 56 2.58 -17.47 7.72
C VAL A 56 1.63 -16.35 7.34
N ASN A 57 1.41 -15.47 8.30
CA ASN A 57 0.50 -14.36 8.13
C ASN A 57 1.25 -13.13 7.61
N VAL A 58 1.12 -12.87 6.32
CA VAL A 58 1.72 -11.71 5.68
C VAL A 58 0.78 -10.51 5.80
N ASP A 59 1.28 -9.38 6.30
CA ASP A 59 0.47 -8.17 6.58
C ASP A 59 0.56 -7.16 5.43
N LEU A 60 1.71 -6.52 5.24
CA LEU A 60 1.94 -5.65 4.10
C LEU A 60 2.72 -6.40 3.02
N ILE A 61 2.32 -6.25 1.78
CA ILE A 61 3.08 -6.70 0.61
C ILE A 61 3.23 -5.51 -0.31
N ILE A 62 4.46 -5.23 -0.72
CA ILE A 62 4.76 -4.26 -1.75
C ILE A 62 5.65 -4.90 -2.81
N GLN A 63 5.36 -4.58 -4.05
CA GLN A 63 6.23 -4.83 -5.20
C GLN A 63 6.30 -3.53 -5.99
N ALA A 64 7.51 -3.05 -6.21
CA ALA A 64 7.80 -1.91 -7.06
C ALA A 64 8.64 -2.34 -8.26
N VAL A 65 8.48 -1.64 -9.36
CA VAL A 65 9.30 -1.83 -10.56
C VAL A 65 10.69 -1.27 -10.29
N GLN A 66 11.73 -1.98 -10.69
CA GLN A 66 13.11 -1.49 -10.58
C GLN A 66 13.61 -0.82 -11.86
N GLU A 67 14.64 0.01 -11.70
CA GLU A 67 15.39 0.61 -12.82
C GLU A 67 16.03 -0.45 -13.73
N ILE A 68 16.40 -1.60 -13.16
CA ILE A 68 17.03 -2.70 -13.91
C ILE A 68 15.92 -3.46 -14.62
N GLU A 69 15.93 -3.40 -15.94
CA GLU A 69 14.97 -4.12 -16.78
C GLU A 69 14.95 -5.61 -16.46
N GLY A 70 13.77 -6.16 -16.28
CA GLY A 70 13.55 -7.58 -16.06
C GLY A 70 13.70 -8.07 -14.61
N VAL A 71 13.83 -7.18 -13.63
CA VAL A 71 13.85 -7.53 -12.21
C VAL A 71 12.98 -6.59 -11.37
N ASN A 72 12.51 -7.10 -10.24
CA ASN A 72 11.73 -6.35 -9.24
C ASN A 72 12.24 -6.67 -7.82
N ASP A 73 11.84 -5.83 -6.87
CA ASP A 73 11.93 -6.15 -5.44
C ASP A 73 10.55 -6.45 -4.89
N ILE A 74 10.46 -7.45 -4.02
CA ILE A 74 9.26 -7.71 -3.23
C ILE A 74 9.63 -7.59 -1.76
N ALA A 75 8.96 -6.71 -1.04
CA ALA A 75 9.07 -6.62 0.40
C ALA A 75 7.72 -6.88 1.07
N PHE A 76 7.76 -7.51 2.24
CA PHE A 76 6.57 -7.80 3.01
C PHE A 76 6.85 -7.79 4.50
N THR A 77 5.80 -7.66 5.31
CA THR A 77 5.91 -7.74 6.77
C THR A 77 5.13 -8.92 7.32
N ILE A 78 5.65 -9.46 8.42
CA ILE A 78 5.08 -10.59 9.17
C ILE A 78 5.17 -10.31 10.68
N PRO A 79 4.39 -11.01 11.53
CA PRO A 79 4.58 -10.98 12.98
C PRO A 79 5.95 -11.56 13.38
N GLN A 80 6.55 -11.00 14.45
CA GLN A 80 7.89 -11.43 14.93
C GLN A 80 7.95 -12.91 15.30
N ASN A 81 6.88 -13.46 15.87
CA ASN A 81 6.83 -14.88 16.24
C ASN A 81 6.84 -15.87 15.05
N GLN A 82 6.67 -15.37 13.82
CA GLN A 82 6.72 -16.18 12.60
C GLN A 82 8.02 -16.02 11.82
N LEU A 83 8.97 -15.22 12.31
CA LEU A 83 10.22 -14.91 11.62
C LEU A 83 11.00 -16.17 11.20
N GLN A 84 11.27 -17.07 12.13
CA GLN A 84 12.10 -18.26 11.86
C GLN A 84 11.52 -19.12 10.73
N LEU A 85 10.20 -19.32 10.76
CA LEU A 85 9.50 -20.10 9.75
C LEU A 85 9.50 -19.38 8.39
N ALA A 86 9.16 -18.10 8.38
CA ALA A 86 9.12 -17.32 7.15
C ALA A 86 10.50 -17.20 6.49
N GLU A 87 11.54 -16.98 7.29
CA GLU A 87 12.93 -16.91 6.79
C GLU A 87 13.37 -18.26 6.20
N LEU A 88 13.09 -19.37 6.90
CA LEU A 88 13.38 -20.71 6.39
C LEU A 88 12.70 -20.96 5.03
N VAL A 89 11.40 -20.70 4.95
CA VAL A 89 10.64 -20.85 3.70
C VAL A 89 11.21 -19.97 2.61
N THR A 90 11.38 -18.67 2.88
CA THR A 90 11.83 -17.69 1.87
C THR A 90 13.21 -18.02 1.33
N ARG A 91 14.16 -18.40 2.19
CA ARG A 91 15.53 -18.76 1.78
C ARG A 91 15.61 -20.10 1.04
N SER A 92 14.63 -20.98 1.23
CA SER A 92 14.57 -22.27 0.49
C SER A 92 14.05 -22.13 -0.93
N LEU A 93 13.49 -20.96 -1.29
CA LEU A 93 12.90 -20.75 -2.61
C LEU A 93 13.97 -20.43 -3.66
N GLU A 94 13.95 -21.19 -4.76
CA GLU A 94 14.80 -20.95 -5.93
C GLU A 94 14.10 -20.05 -6.95
N ILE A 95 13.70 -18.84 -6.51
CA ILE A 95 12.97 -17.88 -7.36
C ILE A 95 13.88 -16.85 -8.04
N GLY A 96 15.19 -16.97 -7.87
CA GLY A 96 16.18 -16.14 -8.55
C GLY A 96 16.44 -14.78 -7.87
N ALA A 97 16.07 -14.62 -6.60
CA ALA A 97 16.42 -13.42 -5.83
C ALA A 97 17.94 -13.32 -5.66
N SER A 98 18.50 -12.12 -5.84
CA SER A 98 19.93 -11.88 -5.59
C SER A 98 20.27 -11.93 -4.10
N SER A 99 19.36 -11.46 -3.25
CA SER A 99 19.48 -11.52 -1.80
C SER A 99 18.13 -11.52 -1.10
N VAL A 100 18.12 -12.02 0.14
CA VAL A 100 17.00 -11.96 1.07
C VAL A 100 17.46 -11.21 2.31
N THR A 101 16.86 -10.08 2.59
CA THR A 101 17.15 -9.25 3.77
C THR A 101 16.02 -9.36 4.79
N VAL A 102 16.39 -9.30 6.06
CA VAL A 102 15.47 -9.38 7.21
C VAL A 102 15.79 -8.23 8.16
N ASP A 103 14.76 -7.47 8.52
CA ASP A 103 14.86 -6.42 9.54
C ASP A 103 13.77 -6.64 10.59
N SER A 104 14.17 -7.01 11.81
CA SER A 104 13.30 -7.23 12.96
C SER A 104 13.15 -6.00 13.87
N ASN A 105 13.88 -4.93 13.58
CA ASN A 105 13.81 -3.69 14.35
C ASN A 105 12.92 -2.64 13.67
N VAL A 106 11.72 -3.05 13.27
CA VAL A 106 10.77 -2.19 12.58
C VAL A 106 9.46 -2.08 13.32
N ALA A 107 8.73 -0.99 13.08
CA ALA A 107 7.34 -0.81 13.48
C ALA A 107 6.52 -0.34 12.26
N LYS A 108 5.25 -0.76 12.24
CA LYS A 108 4.29 -0.28 11.25
C LYS A 108 3.44 0.83 11.88
N ILE A 109 3.57 2.05 11.37
CA ILE A 109 2.71 3.19 11.76
C ILE A 109 1.71 3.49 10.66
N SER A 110 0.46 3.75 11.03
CA SER A 110 -0.61 3.97 10.06
C SER A 110 -1.53 5.11 10.50
N ILE A 111 -2.06 5.84 9.51
CA ILE A 111 -3.23 6.71 9.68
C ILE A 111 -4.43 6.06 9.00
N ILE A 112 -5.60 6.20 9.62
CA ILE A 112 -6.85 5.57 9.20
C ILE A 112 -7.95 6.62 9.18
N GLY A 113 -8.77 6.63 8.14
CA GLY A 113 -9.95 7.49 8.06
C GLY A 113 -10.64 7.42 6.70
N VAL A 114 -11.95 7.26 6.70
CA VAL A 114 -12.76 7.26 5.48
C VAL A 114 -12.76 8.62 4.78
N GLY A 115 -12.47 9.69 5.50
CA GLY A 115 -12.35 11.04 4.95
C GLY A 115 -11.12 11.28 4.09
N MET A 116 -10.21 10.32 3.95
CA MET A 116 -9.03 10.42 3.09
C MET A 116 -9.34 10.14 1.62
N ILE A 117 -10.46 9.47 1.33
CA ILE A 117 -10.85 9.06 -0.03
C ILE A 117 -10.91 10.27 -0.96
N GLY A 118 -10.12 10.21 -2.06
CA GLY A 118 -10.11 11.25 -3.09
C GLY A 118 -9.58 12.62 -2.64
N ARG A 119 -8.88 12.69 -1.50
CA ARG A 119 -8.29 13.94 -0.99
C ARG A 119 -6.79 14.00 -1.24
N PRO A 120 -6.34 14.87 -2.13
CA PRO A 120 -4.91 15.14 -2.32
C PRO A 120 -4.25 15.63 -1.03
N GLY A 121 -2.99 15.29 -0.83
CA GLY A 121 -2.15 15.86 0.21
C GLY A 121 -2.20 15.17 1.58
N VAL A 122 -3.11 14.23 1.87
CA VAL A 122 -3.12 13.54 3.18
C VAL A 122 -1.83 12.73 3.39
N ALA A 123 -1.40 11.97 2.38
CA ALA A 123 -0.13 11.23 2.43
C ALA A 123 1.07 12.17 2.55
N ALA A 124 1.10 13.25 1.75
CA ALA A 124 2.14 14.28 1.85
C ALA A 124 2.23 14.83 3.28
N LYS A 125 1.10 15.20 3.88
CA LYS A 125 1.04 15.73 5.26
C LYS A 125 1.55 14.73 6.30
N MET A 126 1.22 13.43 6.17
CA MET A 126 1.77 12.37 7.03
C MET A 126 3.29 12.28 6.88
N PHE A 127 3.78 12.23 5.65
CA PHE A 127 5.21 12.03 5.39
C PHE A 127 6.04 13.26 5.75
N SER A 128 5.49 14.47 5.58
CA SER A 128 6.15 15.70 6.03
C SER A 128 6.30 15.74 7.55
N ALA A 129 5.26 15.35 8.29
CA ALA A 129 5.32 15.26 9.74
C ALA A 129 6.39 14.24 10.23
N LEU A 130 6.48 13.07 9.59
CA LEU A 130 7.52 12.09 9.88
C LEU A 130 8.91 12.61 9.55
N ALA A 131 9.06 13.28 8.40
CA ALA A 131 10.33 13.86 7.96
C ALA A 131 10.83 14.98 8.89
N GLU A 132 9.95 15.90 9.30
CA GLU A 132 10.26 16.95 10.27
C GLU A 132 10.72 16.40 11.62
N ALA A 133 10.22 15.22 11.97
CA ALA A 133 10.62 14.48 13.17
C ALA A 133 11.91 13.65 12.98
N GLY A 134 12.52 13.67 11.79
CA GLY A 134 13.72 12.91 11.46
C GLY A 134 13.47 11.41 11.22
N VAL A 135 12.21 10.99 11.10
CA VAL A 135 11.83 9.59 10.90
C VAL A 135 11.98 9.22 9.42
N ASN A 136 12.78 8.18 9.15
CA ASN A 136 12.91 7.63 7.80
C ASN A 136 11.87 6.55 7.53
N ILE A 137 11.31 6.56 6.32
CA ILE A 137 10.28 5.60 5.88
C ILE A 137 10.96 4.51 5.05
N GLN A 138 10.83 3.26 5.47
CA GLN A 138 11.42 2.10 4.80
C GLN A 138 10.48 1.42 3.80
N MET A 139 9.17 1.44 4.07
CA MET A 139 8.13 0.91 3.19
C MET A 139 6.90 1.81 3.27
N ILE A 140 6.23 1.95 2.14
CA ILE A 140 4.92 2.63 2.06
C ILE A 140 3.94 1.67 1.41
N SER A 141 2.76 1.55 2.01
CA SER A 141 1.60 0.92 1.39
C SER A 141 0.35 1.72 1.70
N THR A 142 -0.45 1.98 0.69
CA THR A 142 -1.65 2.81 0.82
C THR A 142 -2.89 2.11 0.32
N SER A 143 -4.01 2.44 0.95
CA SER A 143 -5.36 2.18 0.45
C SER A 143 -6.19 3.46 0.55
N GLU A 144 -7.43 3.40 0.10
CA GLU A 144 -8.34 4.55 0.12
C GLU A 144 -8.58 5.10 1.53
N ILE A 145 -8.53 4.24 2.57
CA ILE A 145 -8.86 4.59 3.95
C ILE A 145 -7.71 4.41 4.94
N LYS A 146 -6.54 3.94 4.47
CA LYS A 146 -5.40 3.67 5.35
C LYS A 146 -4.08 3.93 4.61
N ILE A 147 -3.18 4.66 5.25
CA ILE A 147 -1.79 4.84 4.81
C ILE A 147 -0.91 4.22 5.87
N SER A 148 -0.08 3.27 5.50
CA SER A 148 0.84 2.56 6.38
C SER A 148 2.28 2.77 5.96
N CYS A 149 3.14 3.05 6.94
CA CYS A 149 4.59 3.14 6.76
C CYS A 149 5.29 2.16 7.69
N VAL A 150 6.33 1.53 7.20
CA VAL A 150 7.29 0.81 8.04
C VAL A 150 8.43 1.77 8.33
N ILE A 151 8.77 1.91 9.61
CA ILE A 151 9.83 2.77 10.15
C ILE A 151 10.71 1.96 11.10
N ALA A 152 11.86 2.49 11.52
CA ALA A 152 12.62 1.87 12.60
C ALA A 152 11.79 1.85 13.89
N ALA A 153 11.80 0.75 14.62
CA ALA A 153 11.03 0.61 15.86
C ALA A 153 11.44 1.66 16.92
N THR A 154 12.70 2.06 16.92
CA THR A 154 13.25 3.12 17.79
C THR A 154 12.61 4.48 17.56
N ASP A 155 12.07 4.73 16.39
CA ASP A 155 11.47 6.02 16.01
C ASP A 155 9.96 6.08 16.32
N GLY A 156 9.38 4.98 16.81
CA GLY A 156 7.94 4.84 16.98
C GLY A 156 7.29 5.94 17.83
N GLU A 157 7.84 6.24 19.00
CA GLU A 157 7.30 7.28 19.91
C GLU A 157 7.39 8.68 19.27
N VAL A 158 8.49 8.98 18.60
CA VAL A 158 8.69 10.26 17.91
C VAL A 158 7.71 10.38 16.75
N ALA A 159 7.50 9.32 15.98
CA ALA A 159 6.53 9.25 14.89
C ALA A 159 5.10 9.45 15.37
N ILE A 160 4.70 8.78 16.46
CA ILE A 160 3.39 8.98 17.09
C ILE A 160 3.18 10.45 17.47
N ALA A 161 4.13 11.05 18.20
CA ALA A 161 4.03 12.43 18.64
C ALA A 161 3.92 13.42 17.46
N ALA A 162 4.68 13.19 16.40
CA ALA A 162 4.62 14.00 15.17
C ALA A 162 3.24 13.92 14.49
N LEU A 163 2.69 12.72 14.34
CA LEU A 163 1.40 12.52 13.70
C LEU A 163 0.23 13.03 14.56
N GLN A 164 0.29 12.85 15.88
CA GLN A 164 -0.72 13.41 16.80
C GLN A 164 -0.78 14.94 16.71
N LYS A 165 0.38 15.61 16.67
CA LYS A 165 0.46 17.06 16.52
C LYS A 165 -0.22 17.55 15.25
N VAL A 166 -0.16 16.77 14.17
CA VAL A 166 -0.63 17.17 12.83
C VAL A 166 -2.10 16.83 12.61
N PHE A 167 -2.56 15.67 13.12
CA PHE A 167 -3.91 15.16 12.85
C PHE A 167 -4.88 15.33 14.03
N ASP A 168 -4.37 15.56 15.24
CA ASP A 168 -5.17 15.71 16.47
C ASP A 168 -6.20 14.58 16.66
N VAL A 169 -5.73 13.34 16.58
CA VAL A 169 -6.56 12.14 16.69
C VAL A 169 -5.98 11.14 17.69
N PRO A 170 -6.82 10.21 18.22
CA PRO A 170 -6.35 9.19 19.15
C PRO A 170 -5.31 8.26 18.52
N VAL A 171 -4.47 7.69 19.38
CA VAL A 171 -3.51 6.64 19.01
C VAL A 171 -3.98 5.31 19.58
N GLN A 172 -3.90 4.28 18.73
CA GLN A 172 -4.10 2.89 19.13
C GLN A 172 -2.76 2.16 19.00
N THR A 173 -2.25 1.67 20.10
CA THR A 173 -1.10 0.76 20.08
C THR A 173 -1.66 -0.65 19.92
N SER A 174 -1.42 -1.25 18.76
CA SER A 174 -1.83 -2.64 18.51
C SER A 174 -0.83 -3.55 19.19
N THR A 175 -1.18 -4.08 20.36
CA THR A 175 -0.43 -5.14 21.05
C THR A 175 -0.96 -6.53 20.74
N SER A 176 -2.10 -6.60 20.09
CA SER A 176 -2.73 -7.85 19.64
C SER A 176 -3.71 -7.49 18.53
N ARG A 177 -3.74 -8.28 17.48
CA ARG A 177 -4.83 -8.23 16.51
C ARG A 177 -6.12 -8.52 17.26
N GLU A 178 -6.92 -7.48 17.54
CA GLU A 178 -8.28 -7.70 18.00
C GLU A 178 -8.97 -8.59 16.98
N THR A 179 -9.26 -9.80 17.40
CA THR A 179 -9.99 -10.78 16.60
C THR A 179 -11.38 -10.19 16.37
N ILE A 180 -11.60 -9.54 15.26
CA ILE A 180 -12.96 -9.24 14.80
C ILE A 180 -13.57 -10.59 14.45
N LEU A 181 -14.15 -11.22 15.50
CA LEU A 181 -14.87 -12.49 15.42
C LEU A 181 -16.17 -12.27 14.63
N ASN A 182 -16.08 -12.20 13.32
CA ASN A 182 -17.22 -12.36 12.43
C ASN A 182 -16.89 -13.48 11.43
N THR A 183 -16.86 -14.70 11.94
CA THR A 183 -16.46 -15.92 11.25
C THR A 183 -17.42 -16.37 10.14
N ASN A 184 -18.54 -15.68 9.92
CA ASN A 184 -19.57 -16.09 8.94
C ASN A 184 -19.53 -15.31 7.62
N ASN A 185 -18.65 -14.35 7.47
CA ASN A 185 -18.52 -13.59 6.22
C ASN A 185 -17.39 -14.14 5.36
N PRO A 186 -17.58 -14.29 4.04
CA PRO A 186 -16.49 -14.67 3.14
C PRO A 186 -15.36 -13.64 3.25
N PRO A 187 -14.09 -14.09 3.24
CA PRO A 187 -12.93 -13.20 3.42
C PRO A 187 -12.85 -12.13 2.33
N VAL A 188 -13.16 -12.50 1.10
CA VAL A 188 -13.26 -11.60 -0.05
C VAL A 188 -14.74 -11.44 -0.40
N ARG A 189 -15.17 -10.19 -0.53
CA ARG A 189 -16.57 -9.85 -0.84
C ARG A 189 -16.76 -9.31 -2.25
N GLY A 190 -15.69 -8.87 -2.87
CA GLY A 190 -15.77 -8.31 -4.21
C GLY A 190 -14.40 -8.20 -4.86
N VAL A 191 -14.42 -8.12 -6.18
CA VAL A 191 -13.29 -7.78 -7.03
C VAL A 191 -13.67 -6.54 -7.84
N ALA A 192 -12.73 -5.61 -7.98
CA ALA A 192 -12.91 -4.37 -8.71
C ALA A 192 -11.82 -4.22 -9.77
N LEU A 193 -12.19 -3.70 -10.93
CA LEU A 193 -11.27 -3.33 -12.01
C LEU A 193 -11.34 -1.82 -12.22
N ASP A 194 -10.18 -1.16 -12.23
CA ASP A 194 -10.05 0.26 -12.53
C ASP A 194 -9.06 0.44 -13.69
N ARG A 195 -9.57 0.85 -14.85
CA ARG A 195 -8.82 1.09 -16.10
C ARG A 195 -8.41 2.55 -16.28
N ASN A 196 -8.84 3.42 -15.39
CA ASN A 196 -8.58 4.85 -15.51
C ASN A 196 -7.36 5.27 -14.70
N ARG A 197 -6.27 4.52 -14.84
CA ARG A 197 -5.03 4.72 -14.08
C ARG A 197 -3.81 4.79 -14.99
N ALA A 198 -2.87 5.62 -14.57
CA ALA A 198 -1.50 5.61 -15.06
C ALA A 198 -0.56 5.36 -13.90
N ARG A 199 0.50 4.59 -14.11
CA ARG A 199 1.60 4.41 -13.18
C ARG A 199 2.65 5.47 -13.45
N ILE A 200 3.18 6.04 -12.37
CA ILE A 200 4.36 6.91 -12.38
C ILE A 200 5.37 6.32 -11.41
N ALA A 201 6.62 6.20 -11.84
CA ALA A 201 7.72 5.79 -11.00
C ALA A 201 8.81 6.86 -10.99
N VAL A 202 9.27 7.21 -9.81
CA VAL A 202 10.39 8.12 -9.54
C VAL A 202 11.56 7.28 -9.08
N GLN A 203 12.61 7.24 -9.90
CA GLN A 203 13.76 6.37 -9.72
C GLN A 203 14.89 7.07 -8.99
N LYS A 204 15.77 6.30 -8.33
CA LYS A 204 16.97 6.80 -7.62
C LYS A 204 16.66 7.90 -6.62
N VAL A 205 15.56 7.75 -5.90
CA VAL A 205 15.19 8.68 -4.82
C VAL A 205 16.16 8.46 -3.67
N PRO A 206 16.92 9.49 -3.22
CA PRO A 206 17.83 9.35 -2.09
C PRO A 206 17.12 8.82 -0.84
N ASP A 207 17.68 7.79 -0.18
CA ASP A 207 17.12 7.21 1.05
C ASP A 207 17.42 8.11 2.25
N ARG A 208 16.60 9.11 2.44
CA ARG A 208 16.68 10.05 3.57
C ARG A 208 15.30 10.60 3.93
N PRO A 209 15.07 10.97 5.20
CA PRO A 209 13.82 11.57 5.62
C PRO A 209 13.41 12.75 4.73
N GLY A 210 12.14 12.81 4.36
CA GLY A 210 11.55 13.90 3.62
C GLY A 210 11.49 13.74 2.10
N MET A 211 12.15 12.78 1.50
CA MET A 211 12.12 12.62 0.04
C MET A 211 10.72 12.25 -0.46
N ALA A 212 10.08 11.25 0.11
CA ALA A 212 8.70 10.89 -0.22
C ALA A 212 7.74 12.08 0.02
N ALA A 213 7.91 12.79 1.14
CA ALA A 213 7.11 13.97 1.45
C ALA A 213 7.17 15.01 0.33
N LYS A 214 8.37 15.43 -0.06
CA LYS A 214 8.58 16.47 -1.09
C LYS A 214 8.03 16.06 -2.45
N ILE A 215 8.19 14.79 -2.85
CA ILE A 215 7.62 14.27 -4.09
C ILE A 215 6.09 14.36 -4.05
N LEU A 216 5.47 13.96 -2.95
CA LEU A 216 4.03 13.97 -2.82
C LEU A 216 3.45 15.39 -2.64
N GLU A 217 4.18 16.30 -2.00
CA GLU A 217 3.81 17.71 -1.89
C GLU A 217 3.67 18.36 -3.26
N GLN A 218 4.61 18.11 -4.19
CA GLN A 218 4.52 18.62 -5.56
C GLN A 218 3.24 18.16 -6.28
N LEU A 219 2.81 16.93 -6.05
CA LEU A 219 1.58 16.41 -6.63
C LEU A 219 0.33 16.97 -5.94
N ALA A 220 0.38 17.14 -4.62
CA ALA A 220 -0.70 17.71 -3.84
C ALA A 220 -0.95 19.21 -4.20
N GLU A 221 0.10 20.00 -4.41
CA GLU A 221 0.02 21.40 -4.89
C GLU A 221 -0.67 21.49 -6.24
N GLN A 222 -0.55 20.46 -7.05
CA GLN A 222 -1.24 20.33 -8.32
C GLN A 222 -2.65 19.75 -8.21
N ASN A 223 -3.16 19.50 -6.99
CA ASN A 223 -4.45 18.83 -6.74
C ASN A 223 -4.55 17.43 -7.35
N ILE A 224 -3.43 16.72 -7.47
CA ILE A 224 -3.38 15.35 -7.99
C ILE A 224 -3.61 14.38 -6.85
N SER A 225 -4.62 13.52 -7.00
CA SER A 225 -4.92 12.44 -6.05
C SER A 225 -4.15 11.18 -6.42
N LEU A 226 -3.50 10.60 -5.42
CA LEU A 226 -2.80 9.33 -5.54
C LEU A 226 -3.68 8.20 -5.02
N ASP A 227 -3.61 7.04 -5.65
CA ASP A 227 -4.39 5.86 -5.24
C ASP A 227 -3.50 4.79 -4.58
N MET A 228 -2.56 4.22 -5.32
CA MET A 228 -1.53 3.34 -4.76
C MET A 228 -0.22 4.13 -4.63
N ILE A 229 0.44 4.02 -3.50
CA ILE A 229 1.81 4.49 -3.30
C ILE A 229 2.61 3.32 -2.76
N VAL A 230 3.70 3.00 -3.44
CA VAL A 230 4.61 1.93 -3.07
C VAL A 230 6.02 2.51 -3.04
N GLN A 231 6.73 2.26 -1.96
CA GLN A 231 8.16 2.52 -1.86
C GLN A 231 8.84 1.23 -1.46
N SER A 232 9.81 0.80 -2.24
CA SER A 232 10.73 -0.26 -1.89
C SER A 232 12.11 0.32 -1.60
N GLN A 233 12.79 -0.24 -0.63
CA GLN A 233 14.18 0.08 -0.34
C GLN A 233 15.06 -0.76 -1.27
N SER A 234 15.78 -0.11 -2.16
CA SER A 234 16.83 -0.71 -2.96
C SER A 234 18.15 -0.76 -2.18
N ASP A 235 19.11 -1.56 -2.64
CA ASP A 235 20.31 -1.94 -1.91
C ASP A 235 21.42 -0.87 -1.88
N ARG A 236 21.18 0.41 -2.15
CA ARG A 236 22.27 1.41 -2.30
C ARG A 236 21.87 2.85 -2.01
N ASP A 237 21.41 3.14 -0.82
CA ASP A 237 21.11 4.51 -0.42
C ASP A 237 20.10 5.25 -1.32
N VAL A 238 19.40 4.50 -2.17
CA VAL A 238 18.37 5.00 -3.06
C VAL A 238 17.15 4.10 -3.04
N ASN A 239 16.00 4.70 -3.25
CA ASN A 239 14.71 4.04 -3.31
C ASN A 239 14.05 4.25 -4.68
N GLU A 240 13.06 3.47 -4.98
CA GLU A 240 12.06 3.78 -5.98
C GLU A 240 10.73 4.09 -5.32
N ILE A 241 10.07 5.15 -5.76
CA ILE A 241 8.72 5.49 -5.33
C ILE A 241 7.81 5.41 -6.55
N ALA A 242 6.90 4.44 -6.55
CA ALA A 242 5.92 4.28 -7.60
C ALA A 242 4.51 4.55 -7.07
N PHE A 243 3.65 5.14 -7.88
CA PHE A 243 2.27 5.42 -7.52
C PHE A 243 1.36 5.43 -8.75
N THR A 244 0.06 5.30 -8.50
CA THR A 244 -0.93 5.43 -9.57
C THR A 244 -1.72 6.72 -9.41
N VAL A 245 -1.99 7.36 -10.54
CA VAL A 245 -2.82 8.56 -10.68
C VAL A 245 -3.98 8.29 -11.64
N ALA A 246 -4.97 9.17 -11.68
CA ALA A 246 -5.93 9.15 -12.79
C ALA A 246 -5.19 9.41 -14.11
N ILE A 247 -5.59 8.71 -15.18
CA ILE A 247 -4.94 8.87 -16.49
C ILE A 247 -4.97 10.32 -16.99
N THR A 248 -6.02 11.06 -16.64
CA THR A 248 -6.18 12.48 -16.94
C THR A 248 -5.15 13.38 -16.26
N ASP A 249 -4.59 12.95 -15.13
CA ASP A 249 -3.63 13.71 -14.34
C ASP A 249 -2.18 13.34 -14.68
N ARG A 250 -1.96 12.28 -15.46
CA ARG A 250 -0.64 11.72 -15.78
C ARG A 250 0.34 12.77 -16.31
N ALA A 251 -0.03 13.51 -17.36
CA ALA A 251 0.86 14.49 -17.99
C ALA A 251 1.22 15.65 -17.04
N LYS A 252 0.25 16.08 -16.23
CA LYS A 252 0.45 17.12 -15.21
C LYS A 252 1.38 16.64 -14.10
N ALA A 253 1.19 15.41 -13.63
CA ALA A 253 2.03 14.79 -12.60
C ALA A 253 3.48 14.63 -13.09
N GLU A 254 3.67 14.10 -14.30
CA GLU A 254 4.98 13.92 -14.92
C GLU A 254 5.73 15.26 -15.04
N THR A 255 5.04 16.31 -15.50
CA THR A 255 5.62 17.64 -15.64
C THR A 255 6.05 18.21 -14.29
N ALA A 256 5.19 18.14 -13.28
CA ALA A 256 5.48 18.65 -11.93
C ALA A 256 6.70 17.94 -11.32
N LEU A 257 6.78 16.61 -11.47
CA LEU A 257 7.91 15.86 -10.94
C LEU A 257 9.21 16.16 -11.68
N LYS A 258 9.21 16.19 -13.00
CA LYS A 258 10.41 16.52 -13.79
C LYS A 258 10.97 17.90 -13.47
N GLN A 259 10.13 18.87 -13.10
CA GLN A 259 10.58 20.20 -12.72
C GLN A 259 11.43 20.23 -11.44
N VAL A 260 11.15 19.35 -10.47
CA VAL A 260 11.85 19.33 -9.18
C VAL A 260 12.90 18.22 -9.08
N ALA A 261 13.08 17.41 -10.13
CA ALA A 261 13.99 16.28 -10.12
C ALA A 261 15.41 16.66 -9.73
N ASN A 262 15.95 17.71 -10.36
CA ASN A 262 17.31 18.17 -10.09
C ASN A 262 17.49 18.71 -8.69
N ASP A 263 16.50 19.46 -8.17
CA ASP A 263 16.56 20.08 -6.84
C ASP A 263 16.46 19.04 -5.73
N LEU A 264 15.69 17.96 -5.97
CA LEU A 264 15.52 16.87 -5.02
C LEU A 264 16.59 15.78 -5.18
N GLY A 265 17.28 15.74 -6.33
CA GLY A 265 18.39 14.83 -6.59
C GLY A 265 17.96 13.39 -6.86
N TYR A 266 16.74 13.17 -7.38
CA TYR A 266 16.32 11.87 -7.85
C TYR A 266 16.57 11.70 -9.38
N GLY A 267 16.44 10.47 -9.85
CA GLY A 267 16.73 10.11 -11.23
C GLY A 267 15.56 10.37 -12.18
N GLU A 268 15.28 9.39 -13.02
CA GLU A 268 14.26 9.50 -14.06
C GLU A 268 12.83 9.39 -13.48
N VAL A 269 11.89 10.04 -14.15
CA VAL A 269 10.45 9.89 -13.95
C VAL A 269 9.89 9.14 -15.14
N SER A 270 9.46 7.89 -14.93
CA SER A 270 8.82 7.06 -15.95
C SER A 270 7.31 7.03 -15.76
N CYS A 271 6.58 6.90 -16.86
CA CYS A 271 5.12 6.83 -16.88
C CYS A 271 4.66 5.69 -17.75
N ASP A 272 3.59 5.02 -17.34
CA ASP A 272 2.99 3.91 -18.06
C ASP A 272 1.46 4.01 -18.00
N ASP A 273 0.82 4.11 -19.16
CA ASP A 273 -0.62 4.28 -19.32
C ASP A 273 -1.31 2.96 -19.73
N ASP A 274 -0.55 1.93 -20.13
CA ASP A 274 -1.07 0.62 -20.57
C ASP A 274 -1.23 -0.32 -19.37
N ILE A 275 -1.84 0.19 -18.32
CA ILE A 275 -2.04 -0.54 -17.07
C ILE A 275 -3.48 -0.45 -16.57
N SER A 276 -3.87 -1.46 -15.83
CA SER A 276 -5.13 -1.49 -15.08
C SER A 276 -4.90 -2.01 -13.67
N LYS A 277 -5.69 -1.53 -12.72
CA LYS A 277 -5.66 -1.99 -11.33
C LYS A 277 -6.81 -2.96 -11.08
N VAL A 278 -6.48 -4.19 -10.64
CA VAL A 278 -7.44 -5.18 -10.17
C VAL A 278 -7.28 -5.33 -8.65
N SER A 279 -8.37 -5.27 -7.92
CA SER A 279 -8.34 -5.33 -6.45
C SER A 279 -9.39 -6.30 -5.92
N ILE A 280 -9.02 -7.09 -4.92
CA ILE A 280 -9.97 -7.79 -4.05
C ILE A 280 -10.19 -7.00 -2.77
N VAL A 281 -11.40 -7.02 -2.27
CA VAL A 281 -11.80 -6.30 -1.04
C VAL A 281 -12.62 -7.21 -0.13
N GLY A 282 -12.37 -7.12 1.17
CA GLY A 282 -13.14 -7.84 2.17
C GLY A 282 -12.57 -7.71 3.58
N ALA A 283 -13.41 -7.36 4.54
CA ALA A 283 -13.00 -7.23 5.94
C ALA A 283 -12.58 -8.57 6.59
N GLY A 284 -12.96 -9.69 6.00
CA GLY A 284 -12.57 -11.03 6.49
C GLY A 284 -11.13 -11.42 6.14
N MET A 285 -10.40 -10.61 5.37
CA MET A 285 -9.01 -10.90 4.99
C MET A 285 -8.03 -10.72 6.15
N ILE A 286 -8.35 -9.88 7.13
CA ILE A 286 -7.48 -9.50 8.27
C ILE A 286 -6.94 -10.72 9.03
N ASN A 287 -7.73 -11.78 9.16
CA ASN A 287 -7.41 -12.97 9.96
C ASN A 287 -7.20 -14.24 9.13
N GLN A 288 -7.10 -14.11 7.81
CA GLN A 288 -6.91 -15.26 6.93
C GLN A 288 -5.62 -15.15 6.15
N SER A 289 -4.65 -16.02 6.49
CA SER A 289 -3.45 -16.19 5.69
C SER A 289 -3.79 -16.72 4.29
N GLY A 290 -2.97 -16.39 3.30
CA GLY A 290 -3.04 -16.96 1.96
C GLY A 290 -4.03 -16.29 0.98
N ILE A 291 -4.80 -15.27 1.38
CA ILE A 291 -5.72 -14.60 0.46
C ILE A 291 -4.96 -13.94 -0.71
N ALA A 292 -3.87 -13.24 -0.42
CA ALA A 292 -3.02 -12.66 -1.46
C ALA A 292 -2.39 -13.75 -2.35
N ALA A 293 -1.92 -14.85 -1.75
CA ALA A 293 -1.34 -15.97 -2.48
C ALA A 293 -2.34 -16.60 -3.48
N ARG A 294 -3.61 -16.73 -3.10
CA ARG A 294 -4.68 -17.20 -3.98
C ARG A 294 -4.89 -16.27 -5.18
N MET A 295 -4.96 -14.96 -4.93
CA MET A 295 -5.07 -13.96 -6.01
C MET A 295 -3.88 -14.04 -6.96
N PHE A 296 -2.66 -14.11 -6.42
CA PHE A 296 -1.44 -14.22 -7.23
C PHE A 296 -1.37 -15.55 -7.99
N GLY A 297 -1.86 -16.65 -7.39
CA GLY A 297 -1.99 -17.95 -8.04
C GLY A 297 -2.90 -17.90 -9.26
N ALA A 298 -4.09 -17.33 -9.12
CA ALA A 298 -5.04 -17.19 -10.22
C ALA A 298 -4.49 -16.38 -11.41
N LEU A 299 -3.70 -15.34 -11.13
CA LEU A 299 -3.02 -14.54 -12.16
C LEU A 299 -1.87 -15.34 -12.80
N ALA A 300 -1.09 -16.06 -12.00
CA ALA A 300 0.04 -16.87 -12.44
C ALA A 300 -0.39 -18.00 -13.39
N ASP A 301 -1.47 -18.71 -13.06
CA ASP A 301 -2.03 -19.81 -13.86
C ASP A 301 -2.43 -19.36 -15.28
N ALA A 302 -2.75 -18.08 -15.44
CA ALA A 302 -3.05 -17.47 -16.72
C ALA A 302 -1.87 -16.72 -17.35
N SER A 303 -0.68 -16.83 -16.79
CA SER A 303 0.52 -16.11 -17.23
C SER A 303 0.34 -14.59 -17.26
N ILE A 304 -0.44 -14.04 -16.33
CA ILE A 304 -0.62 -12.59 -16.15
C ILE A 304 0.46 -12.09 -15.20
N ASN A 305 1.30 -11.17 -15.69
CA ASN A 305 2.32 -10.54 -14.85
C ASN A 305 1.71 -9.47 -13.93
N ILE A 306 2.32 -9.30 -12.76
CA ILE A 306 1.94 -8.28 -11.80
C ILE A 306 3.02 -7.20 -11.81
N GLU A 307 2.63 -6.00 -12.23
CA GLU A 307 3.53 -4.84 -12.35
C GLU A 307 3.75 -4.11 -11.02
N MET A 308 2.72 -4.07 -10.16
CA MET A 308 2.77 -3.51 -8.81
C MET A 308 1.85 -4.29 -7.88
N ILE A 309 2.25 -4.38 -6.61
CA ILE A 309 1.41 -4.90 -5.53
C ILE A 309 1.38 -3.87 -4.41
N ALA A 310 0.18 -3.60 -3.90
CA ALA A 310 -0.02 -2.94 -2.62
C ALA A 310 -1.15 -3.64 -1.85
N THR A 311 -0.94 -3.85 -0.57
CA THR A 311 -1.93 -4.51 0.28
C THR A 311 -2.28 -3.67 1.49
N SER A 312 -3.50 -3.85 1.97
CA SER A 312 -3.94 -3.40 3.27
C SER A 312 -4.73 -4.52 3.94
N GLU A 313 -5.14 -4.31 5.17
CA GLU A 313 -5.90 -5.33 5.94
C GLU A 313 -7.17 -5.81 5.25
N ILE A 314 -7.79 -4.98 4.42
CA ILE A 314 -9.09 -5.26 3.78
C ILE A 314 -9.03 -5.24 2.25
N LYS A 315 -7.86 -5.04 1.66
CA LYS A 315 -7.71 -4.89 0.20
C LYS A 315 -6.34 -5.39 -0.26
N VAL A 316 -6.33 -6.17 -1.34
CA VAL A 316 -5.13 -6.49 -2.12
C VAL A 316 -5.32 -5.94 -3.51
N SER A 317 -4.38 -5.13 -3.98
CA SER A 317 -4.41 -4.51 -5.30
C SER A 317 -3.20 -4.93 -6.11
N CYS A 318 -3.43 -5.34 -7.36
CA CYS A 318 -2.41 -5.62 -8.35
C CYS A 318 -2.60 -4.71 -9.55
N VAL A 319 -1.51 -4.18 -10.06
CA VAL A 319 -1.48 -3.55 -11.39
C VAL A 319 -1.06 -4.61 -12.39
N VAL A 320 -1.80 -4.69 -13.49
CA VAL A 320 -1.56 -5.62 -14.60
C VAL A 320 -1.65 -4.85 -15.93
N ARG A 321 -1.19 -5.43 -17.03
CA ARG A 321 -1.36 -4.85 -18.35
C ARG A 321 -2.84 -4.71 -18.71
N ASP A 322 -3.24 -3.58 -19.33
CA ASP A 322 -4.65 -3.27 -19.60
C ASP A 322 -5.32 -4.32 -20.50
N ASN A 323 -4.58 -4.84 -21.49
CA ASN A 323 -5.08 -5.89 -22.38
C ASN A 323 -5.38 -7.23 -21.67
N GLN A 324 -4.83 -7.48 -20.47
CA GLN A 324 -5.06 -8.67 -19.65
C GLN A 324 -6.05 -8.44 -18.50
N ALA A 325 -6.47 -7.20 -18.27
CA ALA A 325 -7.21 -6.79 -17.09
C ALA A 325 -8.59 -7.46 -16.95
N GLU A 326 -9.31 -7.63 -18.06
CA GLU A 326 -10.62 -8.30 -18.04
C GLU A 326 -10.48 -9.80 -17.75
N GLN A 327 -9.44 -10.44 -18.27
CA GLN A 327 -9.13 -11.83 -17.96
C GLN A 327 -8.76 -11.98 -16.48
N ALA A 328 -7.91 -11.08 -15.96
CA ALA A 328 -7.55 -11.04 -14.54
C ALA A 328 -8.78 -10.92 -13.63
N LEU A 329 -9.70 -9.98 -13.95
CA LEU A 329 -10.94 -9.80 -13.23
C LEU A 329 -11.77 -11.10 -13.18
N LYS A 330 -11.97 -11.76 -14.31
CA LYS A 330 -12.77 -13.00 -14.41
C LYS A 330 -12.15 -14.14 -13.60
N LEU A 331 -10.83 -14.32 -13.69
CA LEU A 331 -10.12 -15.38 -12.97
C LEU A 331 -10.16 -15.18 -11.45
N ILE A 332 -9.93 -13.96 -10.99
CA ILE A 332 -10.01 -13.63 -9.57
C ILE A 332 -11.45 -13.81 -9.06
N HIS A 333 -12.45 -13.38 -9.85
CA HIS A 333 -13.86 -13.59 -9.51
C HIS A 333 -14.21 -15.07 -9.33
N GLN A 334 -13.70 -15.94 -10.22
CA GLN A 334 -13.87 -17.39 -10.15
C GLN A 334 -13.14 -17.98 -8.94
N GLU A 335 -11.88 -17.59 -8.71
CA GLU A 335 -11.06 -18.09 -7.60
C GLU A 335 -11.72 -17.85 -6.24
N PHE A 336 -12.36 -16.71 -6.06
CA PHE A 336 -13.03 -16.37 -4.80
C PHE A 336 -14.51 -16.71 -4.76
N ASN A 337 -15.05 -17.42 -5.78
CA ASN A 337 -16.47 -17.82 -5.87
C ASN A 337 -17.44 -16.63 -5.63
N LEU A 338 -17.13 -15.50 -6.24
CA LEU A 338 -17.92 -14.27 -6.07
C LEU A 338 -19.20 -14.32 -6.94
N SER A 339 -19.86 -15.47 -7.03
CA SER A 339 -21.09 -15.67 -7.78
C SER A 339 -22.24 -14.94 -7.09
N GLY A 340 -22.59 -13.77 -7.60
CA GLY A 340 -23.77 -13.00 -7.26
C GLY A 340 -23.98 -11.92 -8.30
N ASP A 341 -25.22 -11.67 -8.71
CA ASP A 341 -25.65 -10.77 -9.79
C ASP A 341 -25.35 -9.27 -9.59
N ARG A 342 -24.36 -8.92 -8.78
CA ARG A 342 -23.95 -7.52 -8.54
C ARG A 342 -22.45 -7.37 -8.68
N ALA A 343 -22.02 -6.98 -9.88
CA ALA A 343 -20.78 -6.21 -10.01
C ALA A 343 -20.95 -4.93 -9.17
N ILE A 344 -20.12 -4.76 -8.14
CA ILE A 344 -20.04 -3.49 -7.43
C ILE A 344 -19.30 -2.56 -8.40
N GLU A 345 -20.05 -1.78 -9.15
CA GLU A 345 -19.48 -0.61 -9.81
C GLU A 345 -18.95 0.29 -8.68
N VAL A 346 -17.64 0.47 -8.65
CA VAL A 346 -17.06 1.55 -7.83
C VAL A 346 -17.63 2.83 -8.40
N PRO A 347 -18.40 3.60 -7.62
CA PRO A 347 -18.95 4.84 -8.12
C PRO A 347 -17.81 5.68 -8.66
N SER A 348 -17.89 6.08 -9.91
CA SER A 348 -17.06 7.15 -10.45
C SER A 348 -17.46 8.42 -9.69
N VAL A 349 -16.80 8.65 -8.57
CA VAL A 349 -17.04 9.82 -7.75
C VAL A 349 -16.57 11.02 -8.56
N LEU A 350 -17.57 11.77 -9.00
CA LEU A 350 -17.53 13.14 -9.43
C LEU A 350 -17.17 13.41 -10.90
N LYS A 351 -18.18 13.25 -11.74
CA LYS A 351 -18.45 14.29 -12.74
C LYS A 351 -19.17 15.44 -12.01
N LYS A 352 -18.43 16.46 -11.62
CA LYS A 352 -18.91 17.87 -11.61
C LYS A 352 -17.69 18.79 -11.62
#